data_526b7d34c449984cf587fc685dd10bb8
#
_entry.id   526b7d34c449984cf587fc685dd10bb8
#
_cell.length_a   1.000
_cell.length_b   1.000
_cell.length_c   1.000
_cell.angle_alpha   90.00
_cell.angle_beta   90.00
_cell.angle_gamma   90.00
#
_symmetry.space_group_name_H-M   'P 1'
#
loop_
_entity.id
_entity.type
_entity.pdbx_description
1 polymer ?
#
loop_
_entity_poly.entity_id
_entity_poly.type
_entity_poly.pdbx_seq_one_letter_code
_entity_poly.pdbx_strand_id
1 'polypeptide(L)'
;MKSLYTLLFMSIVLGVSAQVEGTWRLAQIPGALAVGPTQTDYSWWSSSATDINSRACLFDDSVTFNANGSFTHYMDGNTWLEPFQGVTSEQCGSPVAPHDGIGPYTYIYSNNQLTVNGSGAHIGLAKVVNLGEISTGSPVPSSITYEITMSSDGDTMTVEIDYATGWWKFVYQKTSLSIAAPPANYDVTFNVSTDLITGNVSSDGIYIGGGFVGGHDALSLDDSD
;
A
#
# COMPACT_ATOMS: atom_id res chain seq x y z
N MET A 1 -26.25 -3.50 -55.79
CA MET A 1 -25.24 -4.03 -54.91
C MET A 1 -25.30 -3.26 -53.60
N LYS A 2 -25.84 -3.85 -52.53
CA LYS A 2 -25.90 -3.24 -51.20
C LYS A 2 -24.69 -3.65 -50.39
N SER A 3 -23.83 -2.71 -50.09
CA SER A 3 -22.62 -2.94 -49.27
C SER A 3 -23.02 -3.06 -47.81
N LEU A 4 -22.82 -4.22 -47.21
CA LEU A 4 -23.04 -4.51 -45.79
C LEU A 4 -21.77 -4.10 -45.02
N TYR A 5 -21.85 -3.00 -44.29
CA TYR A 5 -20.76 -2.62 -43.38
C TYR A 5 -20.92 -3.39 -42.06
N THR A 6 -20.06 -4.36 -41.82
CA THR A 6 -19.95 -5.05 -40.52
C THR A 6 -19.21 -4.14 -39.55
N LEU A 7 -19.91 -3.53 -38.60
CA LEU A 7 -19.28 -2.83 -37.49
C LEU A 7 -18.70 -3.88 -36.53
N LEU A 8 -17.36 -3.97 -36.47
CA LEU A 8 -16.66 -4.76 -35.50
C LEU A 8 -16.67 -3.99 -34.17
N PHE A 9 -17.51 -4.39 -33.22
CA PHE A 9 -17.44 -3.91 -31.85
C PHE A 9 -16.22 -4.52 -31.17
N MET A 10 -15.13 -3.75 -31.06
CA MET A 10 -13.99 -4.08 -30.23
C MET A 10 -14.37 -3.71 -28.79
N SER A 11 -14.85 -4.69 -28.02
CA SER A 11 -15.04 -4.54 -26.58
C SER A 11 -13.68 -4.36 -25.94
N ILE A 12 -13.38 -3.14 -25.49
CA ILE A 12 -12.26 -2.87 -24.61
C ILE A 12 -12.63 -3.49 -23.27
N VAL A 13 -12.03 -4.62 -22.95
CA VAL A 13 -12.03 -5.17 -21.60
C VAL A 13 -11.12 -4.23 -20.78
N LEU A 14 -11.72 -3.19 -20.19
CA LEU A 14 -11.05 -2.41 -19.16
C LEU A 14 -10.75 -3.34 -18.01
N GLY A 15 -9.48 -3.51 -17.70
CA GLY A 15 -8.98 -4.54 -16.82
C GLY A 15 -9.58 -4.45 -15.41
N VAL A 16 -9.99 -5.60 -14.92
CA VAL A 16 -10.48 -5.83 -13.55
C VAL A 16 -9.42 -5.53 -12.48
N SER A 17 -8.17 -5.26 -12.87
CA SER A 17 -7.06 -4.93 -11.95
C SER A 17 -7.24 -3.60 -11.20
N ALA A 18 -7.96 -2.63 -11.75
CA ALA A 18 -8.20 -1.33 -11.12
C ALA A 18 -8.86 -1.41 -9.73
N GLN A 19 -9.52 -2.51 -9.41
CA GLN A 19 -10.24 -2.69 -8.15
C GLN A 19 -9.30 -2.80 -6.95
N VAL A 20 -8.14 -3.46 -7.08
CA VAL A 20 -7.16 -3.63 -5.99
C VAL A 20 -6.05 -2.57 -6.01
N GLU A 21 -5.97 -1.74 -7.07
CA GLU A 21 -4.92 -0.72 -7.20
C GLU A 21 -4.94 0.28 -6.06
N GLY A 22 -3.73 0.67 -5.64
CA GLY A 22 -3.50 1.60 -4.53
C GLY A 22 -2.71 0.99 -3.39
N THR A 23 -2.61 1.73 -2.29
CA THR A 23 -1.87 1.32 -1.10
C THR A 23 -2.83 0.89 0.00
N TRP A 24 -2.51 -0.19 0.67
CA TRP A 24 -3.35 -0.84 1.66
C TRP A 24 -2.55 -1.15 2.91
N ARG A 25 -3.19 -1.03 4.07
CA ARG A 25 -2.66 -1.45 5.38
C ARG A 25 -3.64 -2.36 6.08
N LEU A 26 -3.14 -3.23 6.96
CA LEU A 26 -4.01 -3.98 7.85
C LEU A 26 -4.88 -3.04 8.66
N ALA A 27 -6.18 -3.32 8.68
CA ALA A 27 -7.15 -2.53 9.44
C ALA A 27 -6.83 -2.62 10.94
N GLN A 28 -6.72 -1.49 11.61
CA GLN A 28 -6.43 -1.44 13.05
C GLN A 28 -7.71 -1.69 13.87
N ILE A 29 -8.37 -2.81 13.59
CA ILE A 29 -9.59 -3.26 14.28
C ILE A 29 -9.45 -4.71 14.75
N PRO A 30 -10.06 -5.09 15.88
CA PRO A 30 -10.13 -6.50 16.27
C PRO A 30 -10.72 -7.36 15.15
N GLY A 31 -10.11 -8.53 14.92
CA GLY A 31 -10.53 -9.45 13.85
C GLY A 31 -9.95 -9.16 12.47
N ALA A 32 -9.07 -8.16 12.33
CA ALA A 32 -8.39 -7.89 11.06
C ALA A 32 -7.43 -9.02 10.65
N LEU A 33 -6.83 -9.73 11.62
CA LEU A 33 -6.17 -11.01 11.44
C LEU A 33 -7.04 -12.09 12.08
N ALA A 34 -7.30 -13.16 11.36
CA ALA A 34 -8.03 -14.28 11.92
C ALA A 34 -7.72 -15.60 11.19
N VAL A 35 -7.88 -16.72 11.89
CA VAL A 35 -7.68 -18.06 11.33
C VAL A 35 -8.77 -19.00 11.84
N GLY A 36 -9.20 -19.89 10.98
CA GLY A 36 -10.25 -20.84 11.31
C GLY A 36 -10.36 -22.02 10.35
N PRO A 37 -11.30 -22.93 10.57
CA PRO A 37 -11.40 -24.17 9.80
C PRO A 37 -11.91 -23.95 8.37
N THR A 38 -12.64 -22.86 8.10
CA THR A 38 -13.22 -22.60 6.78
C THR A 38 -13.18 -21.10 6.47
N GLN A 39 -13.39 -20.74 5.22
CA GLN A 39 -13.46 -19.35 4.75
C GLN A 39 -14.60 -18.52 5.40
N THR A 40 -15.57 -19.16 6.02
CA THR A 40 -16.70 -18.50 6.70
C THR A 40 -16.65 -18.65 8.22
N ASP A 41 -15.69 -19.40 8.75
CA ASP A 41 -15.53 -19.67 10.18
C ASP A 41 -14.06 -19.41 10.60
N TYR A 42 -13.83 -18.35 11.34
CA TYR A 42 -12.53 -17.94 11.88
C TYR A 42 -12.45 -18.10 13.40
N SER A 43 -13.01 -19.18 13.92
CA SER A 43 -13.17 -19.43 15.35
C SER A 43 -11.91 -19.92 16.07
N TRP A 44 -10.84 -20.30 15.35
CA TRP A 44 -9.62 -20.79 16.02
C TRP A 44 -8.86 -19.67 16.71
N TRP A 45 -8.70 -18.53 16.05
CA TRP A 45 -8.09 -17.35 16.65
C TRP A 45 -8.45 -16.10 15.83
N SER A 46 -8.51 -14.98 16.53
CA SER A 46 -8.79 -13.67 15.93
C SER A 46 -8.07 -12.58 16.74
N SER A 47 -7.46 -11.64 16.06
CA SER A 47 -6.72 -10.56 16.71
C SER A 47 -7.62 -9.70 17.59
N SER A 48 -7.18 -9.48 18.82
CA SER A 48 -7.77 -8.53 19.77
C SER A 48 -7.14 -7.14 19.64
N ALA A 49 -7.65 -6.16 20.38
CA ALA A 49 -7.01 -4.85 20.48
C ALA A 49 -5.59 -4.94 21.09
N THR A 50 -5.34 -5.90 21.99
CA THR A 50 -4.00 -6.15 22.54
C THR A 50 -3.06 -6.69 21.47
N ASP A 51 -3.54 -7.60 20.61
CA ASP A 51 -2.75 -8.16 19.52
C ASP A 51 -2.35 -7.09 18.49
N ILE A 52 -3.24 -6.15 18.19
CA ILE A 52 -2.94 -5.01 17.31
C ILE A 52 -1.78 -4.19 17.90
N ASN A 53 -1.81 -3.89 19.18
CA ASN A 53 -0.75 -3.13 19.83
C ASN A 53 0.58 -3.90 19.90
N SER A 54 0.53 -5.20 20.23
CA SER A 54 1.75 -6.02 20.32
C SER A 54 2.39 -6.32 18.95
N ARG A 55 1.59 -6.29 17.89
CA ARG A 55 2.00 -6.49 16.49
C ARG A 55 1.96 -5.18 15.67
N ALA A 56 2.12 -4.01 16.33
CA ALA A 56 2.01 -2.71 15.68
C ALA A 56 2.91 -2.61 14.43
N CYS A 57 4.08 -3.22 14.46
CA CYS A 57 5.02 -3.32 13.33
C CYS A 57 4.50 -4.09 12.10
N LEU A 58 3.46 -4.92 12.25
CA LEU A 58 2.77 -5.56 11.13
C LEU A 58 1.61 -4.68 10.64
N PHE A 59 0.95 -4.00 11.57
CA PHE A 59 -0.22 -3.17 11.27
C PHE A 59 0.13 -1.83 10.64
N ASP A 60 1.38 -1.37 10.72
CA ASP A 60 1.88 -0.19 10.03
C ASP A 60 2.60 -0.51 8.70
N ASP A 61 2.83 -1.79 8.40
CA ASP A 61 3.25 -2.24 7.07
C ASP A 61 2.21 -1.86 6.01
N SER A 62 2.67 -1.66 4.79
CA SER A 62 1.78 -1.39 3.67
C SER A 62 2.11 -2.20 2.42
N VAL A 63 1.08 -2.54 1.67
CA VAL A 63 1.20 -3.16 0.36
C VAL A 63 0.63 -2.24 -0.70
N THR A 64 1.32 -2.13 -1.83
CA THR A 64 0.90 -1.27 -2.95
C THR A 64 0.80 -2.08 -4.24
N PHE A 65 -0.35 -2.00 -4.87
CA PHE A 65 -0.61 -2.56 -6.20
C PHE A 65 -0.63 -1.42 -7.21
N ASN A 66 0.36 -1.38 -8.08
CA ASN A 66 0.50 -0.33 -9.09
C ASN A 66 -0.20 -0.72 -10.39
N ALA A 67 -0.75 0.24 -11.12
CA ALA A 67 -1.44 0.05 -12.41
C ALA A 67 -0.55 -0.64 -13.48
N ASN A 68 0.76 -0.61 -13.32
CA ASN A 68 1.70 -1.29 -14.22
C ASN A 68 1.92 -2.79 -13.87
N GLY A 69 1.17 -3.33 -12.89
CA GLY A 69 1.28 -4.72 -12.42
C GLY A 69 2.43 -4.97 -11.43
N SER A 70 3.15 -3.94 -11.00
CA SER A 70 4.14 -4.11 -9.92
C SER A 70 3.48 -4.14 -8.55
N PHE A 71 4.05 -4.94 -7.65
CA PHE A 71 3.66 -5.07 -6.25
C PHE A 71 4.81 -4.60 -5.37
N THR A 72 4.51 -3.83 -4.34
CA THR A 72 5.48 -3.36 -3.35
C THR A 72 4.97 -3.69 -1.95
N HIS A 73 5.84 -4.23 -1.11
CA HIS A 73 5.56 -4.43 0.31
C HIS A 73 6.53 -3.55 1.11
N TYR A 74 6.02 -2.52 1.77
CA TYR A 74 6.81 -1.58 2.56
C TYR A 74 6.66 -1.89 4.04
N MET A 75 7.77 -2.18 4.71
CA MET A 75 7.86 -2.64 6.11
C MET A 75 8.59 -1.64 7.02
N ASP A 76 8.88 -0.42 6.56
CA ASP A 76 9.56 0.71 7.23
C ASP A 76 10.80 0.37 8.11
N GLY A 77 11.41 -0.80 7.87
CA GLY A 77 12.56 -1.32 8.60
C GLY A 77 12.20 -2.15 9.84
N ASN A 78 10.92 -2.38 10.11
CA ASN A 78 10.43 -3.18 11.24
C ASN A 78 9.13 -3.89 10.86
N THR A 79 9.05 -5.21 11.02
CA THR A 79 7.86 -6.01 10.73
C THR A 79 7.70 -7.14 11.75
N TRP A 80 6.62 -7.91 11.65
CA TRP A 80 6.40 -9.08 12.48
C TRP A 80 7.21 -10.26 11.96
N LEU A 81 8.08 -10.77 12.82
CA LEU A 81 8.92 -11.94 12.56
C LEU A 81 8.40 -13.18 13.27
N GLU A 82 8.60 -14.33 12.62
CA GLU A 82 8.24 -15.64 13.12
C GLU A 82 9.47 -16.57 13.19
N PRO A 83 9.43 -17.67 13.99
CA PRO A 83 10.60 -18.51 14.25
C PRO A 83 11.35 -19.01 13.00
N PHE A 84 10.65 -19.25 11.88
CA PHE A 84 11.30 -19.69 10.65
C PHE A 84 12.23 -18.62 10.04
N GLN A 85 12.07 -17.36 10.45
CA GLN A 85 12.90 -16.23 10.04
C GLN A 85 14.13 -16.02 10.98
N GLY A 86 14.40 -16.97 11.90
CA GLY A 86 15.60 -16.98 12.73
C GLY A 86 15.45 -16.32 14.10
N VAL A 87 14.24 -15.96 14.50
CA VAL A 87 13.94 -15.49 15.86
C VAL A 87 13.51 -16.66 16.76
N THR A 88 13.69 -16.53 18.08
CA THR A 88 13.33 -17.60 19.03
C THR A 88 11.83 -17.67 19.32
N SER A 89 11.14 -16.54 19.19
CA SER A 89 9.70 -16.40 19.34
C SER A 89 9.19 -15.30 18.44
N GLU A 90 7.88 -15.30 18.16
CA GLU A 90 7.24 -14.23 17.40
C GLU A 90 7.49 -12.86 18.02
N GLN A 91 7.94 -11.90 17.25
CA GLN A 91 8.28 -10.54 17.70
C GLN A 91 8.39 -9.54 16.55
N CYS A 92 8.33 -8.25 16.87
CA CYS A 92 8.75 -7.21 15.94
C CYS A 92 10.26 -7.20 15.74
N GLY A 93 10.73 -6.97 14.52
CA GLY A 93 12.16 -6.88 14.20
C GLY A 93 12.42 -6.46 12.76
N SER A 94 13.68 -6.25 12.41
CA SER A 94 14.06 -5.88 11.05
C SER A 94 13.66 -6.97 10.06
N PRO A 95 13.08 -6.61 8.91
CA PRO A 95 12.67 -7.56 7.88
C PRO A 95 13.80 -8.52 7.47
N VAL A 96 13.47 -9.79 7.26
CA VAL A 96 14.43 -10.87 6.96
C VAL A 96 14.19 -11.43 5.57
N ALA A 97 15.23 -11.40 4.72
CA ALA A 97 15.18 -11.95 3.37
C ALA A 97 14.81 -13.46 3.39
N PRO A 98 14.04 -13.91 2.40
CA PRO A 98 13.53 -13.19 1.25
C PRO A 98 12.19 -12.45 1.49
N HIS A 99 11.68 -12.43 2.72
CA HIS A 99 10.41 -11.82 3.11
C HIS A 99 10.59 -10.37 3.64
N ASP A 100 11.56 -9.65 3.09
CA ASP A 100 11.98 -8.32 3.53
C ASP A 100 11.37 -7.16 2.70
N GLY A 101 10.43 -7.49 1.83
CA GLY A 101 9.81 -6.50 0.93
C GLY A 101 10.73 -6.04 -0.22
N ILE A 102 11.96 -6.55 -0.30
CA ILE A 102 12.94 -6.17 -1.33
C ILE A 102 12.86 -7.15 -2.50
N GLY A 103 12.35 -6.70 -3.61
CA GLY A 103 12.34 -7.54 -4.81
C GLY A 103 11.69 -6.86 -6.00
N PRO A 104 11.90 -7.36 -7.18
CA PRO A 104 11.00 -7.08 -8.29
C PRO A 104 9.75 -7.96 -8.11
N TYR A 105 8.75 -7.50 -7.36
CA TYR A 105 7.49 -8.21 -7.22
C TYR A 105 6.46 -7.72 -8.24
N THR A 106 5.60 -8.63 -8.68
CA THR A 106 4.47 -8.32 -9.55
C THR A 106 3.19 -8.94 -8.99
N TYR A 107 2.05 -8.50 -9.51
CA TYR A 107 0.77 -9.13 -9.18
C TYR A 107 -0.10 -9.31 -10.41
N ILE A 108 -1.05 -10.24 -10.30
CA ILE A 108 -2.14 -10.45 -11.24
C ILE A 108 -3.43 -10.51 -10.43
N TYR A 109 -4.44 -9.74 -10.83
CA TYR A 109 -5.76 -9.80 -10.23
C TYR A 109 -6.81 -10.12 -11.29
N SER A 110 -7.56 -11.18 -11.10
CA SER A 110 -8.68 -11.56 -11.96
C SER A 110 -9.64 -12.50 -11.23
N ASN A 111 -10.93 -12.40 -11.52
CA ASN A 111 -11.95 -13.27 -10.95
C ASN A 111 -11.89 -13.36 -9.41
N ASN A 112 -11.68 -12.23 -8.73
CA ASN A 112 -11.51 -12.12 -7.28
C ASN A 112 -10.30 -12.89 -6.72
N GLN A 113 -9.38 -13.35 -7.56
CA GLN A 113 -8.12 -13.94 -7.14
C GLN A 113 -6.98 -12.97 -7.38
N LEU A 114 -6.15 -12.79 -6.36
CA LEU A 114 -4.95 -11.96 -6.38
C LEU A 114 -3.72 -12.84 -6.20
N THR A 115 -2.89 -12.93 -7.22
CA THR A 115 -1.62 -13.64 -7.17
C THR A 115 -0.48 -12.64 -7.09
N VAL A 116 0.34 -12.71 -6.03
CA VAL A 116 1.61 -11.99 -5.93
C VAL A 116 2.75 -12.90 -6.35
N ASN A 117 3.69 -12.37 -7.14
CA ASN A 117 4.79 -13.13 -7.72
C ASN A 117 6.13 -12.52 -7.29
N GLY A 118 7.07 -13.39 -7.00
CA GLY A 118 8.43 -13.10 -6.57
C GLY A 118 8.79 -13.89 -5.31
N SER A 119 10.05 -14.30 -5.18
CA SER A 119 10.50 -15.01 -3.99
C SER A 119 10.35 -14.11 -2.76
N GLY A 120 9.55 -14.54 -1.79
CA GLY A 120 9.26 -13.78 -0.57
C GLY A 120 8.11 -12.77 -0.70
N ALA A 121 7.52 -12.57 -1.88
CA ALA A 121 6.31 -11.76 -2.05
C ALA A 121 5.14 -12.39 -1.26
N HIS A 122 4.51 -11.61 -0.39
CA HIS A 122 3.37 -12.06 0.44
C HIS A 122 2.48 -10.91 0.84
N ILE A 123 1.28 -11.24 1.32
CA ILE A 123 0.31 -10.33 1.94
C ILE A 123 -0.03 -10.90 3.31
N GLY A 124 -0.05 -10.07 4.35
CA GLY A 124 -0.25 -10.51 5.73
C GLY A 124 0.99 -11.18 6.33
N LEU A 125 0.82 -12.35 6.92
CA LEU A 125 1.90 -13.07 7.59
C LEU A 125 2.77 -13.82 6.59
N ALA A 126 4.09 -13.64 6.67
CA ALA A 126 5.06 -14.25 5.76
C ALA A 126 5.03 -15.78 5.75
N LYS A 127 4.58 -16.42 6.85
CA LYS A 127 4.47 -17.88 6.91
C LYS A 127 3.35 -18.47 6.09
N VAL A 128 2.30 -17.68 5.80
CA VAL A 128 1.05 -18.20 5.23
C VAL A 128 1.19 -18.30 3.72
N VAL A 129 1.12 -19.52 3.20
CA VAL A 129 1.24 -19.81 1.77
C VAL A 129 0.14 -20.78 1.33
N ASN A 130 -0.09 -20.89 0.04
CA ASN A 130 -1.05 -21.89 -0.44
C ASN A 130 -0.59 -23.30 -0.04
N LEU A 131 -1.54 -24.07 0.47
CA LEU A 131 -1.36 -25.47 0.90
C LEU A 131 -0.43 -25.66 2.12
N GLY A 132 -0.18 -24.62 2.92
CA GLY A 132 0.57 -24.77 4.15
C GLY A 132 1.03 -23.47 4.83
N GLU A 133 1.87 -23.65 5.83
CA GLU A 133 2.65 -22.60 6.45
C GLU A 133 4.14 -22.90 6.30
N ILE A 134 4.95 -21.88 6.05
CA ILE A 134 6.41 -22.00 5.99
C ILE A 134 6.95 -22.29 7.39
N SER A 135 7.81 -23.28 7.48
CA SER A 135 8.61 -23.58 8.65
C SER A 135 10.10 -23.52 8.31
N THR A 136 10.97 -23.61 9.30
CA THR A 136 12.44 -23.61 9.11
C THR A 136 12.85 -24.69 8.10
N GLY A 137 13.50 -24.27 7.02
CA GLY A 137 13.95 -25.16 5.94
C GLY A 137 12.91 -25.44 4.85
N SER A 138 11.70 -24.91 4.97
CA SER A 138 10.70 -25.01 3.88
C SER A 138 11.14 -24.19 2.66
N PRO A 139 10.84 -24.65 1.44
CA PRO A 139 11.06 -23.85 0.24
C PRO A 139 10.17 -22.60 0.26
N VAL A 140 10.72 -21.47 -0.17
CA VAL A 140 9.95 -20.25 -0.36
C VAL A 140 9.24 -20.30 -1.71
N PRO A 141 7.92 -20.16 -1.77
CA PRO A 141 7.19 -20.16 -3.02
C PRO A 141 7.57 -18.94 -3.89
N SER A 142 7.48 -19.11 -5.19
CA SER A 142 7.67 -18.03 -6.17
C SER A 142 6.40 -17.21 -6.42
N SER A 143 5.25 -17.68 -5.93
CA SER A 143 3.96 -17.00 -6.02
C SER A 143 3.01 -17.50 -4.94
N ILE A 144 2.10 -16.59 -4.51
CA ILE A 144 1.03 -16.90 -3.56
C ILE A 144 -0.27 -16.31 -4.12
N THR A 145 -1.35 -17.10 -4.09
CA THR A 145 -2.67 -16.69 -4.57
C THR A 145 -3.65 -16.57 -3.40
N TYR A 146 -4.39 -15.49 -3.37
CA TYR A 146 -5.37 -15.13 -2.36
C TYR A 146 -6.75 -14.95 -3.00
N GLU A 147 -7.80 -15.24 -2.24
CA GLU A 147 -9.17 -14.85 -2.56
C GLU A 147 -9.41 -13.43 -2.03
N ILE A 148 -10.06 -12.59 -2.83
CA ILE A 148 -10.29 -11.19 -2.50
C ILE A 148 -11.78 -10.88 -2.48
N THR A 149 -12.21 -10.23 -1.40
CA THR A 149 -13.53 -9.61 -1.31
C THR A 149 -13.36 -8.12 -1.05
N MET A 150 -13.96 -7.29 -1.92
CA MET A 150 -13.95 -5.84 -1.78
C MET A 150 -15.25 -5.35 -1.17
N SER A 151 -15.18 -4.36 -0.28
CA SER A 151 -16.35 -3.60 0.14
C SER A 151 -16.96 -2.81 -1.02
N SER A 152 -18.23 -2.46 -0.91
CA SER A 152 -18.96 -1.75 -1.97
C SER A 152 -18.42 -0.35 -2.26
N ASP A 153 -17.78 0.28 -1.28
CA ASP A 153 -17.12 1.59 -1.41
C ASP A 153 -15.68 1.48 -1.95
N GLY A 154 -15.13 0.26 -2.01
CA GLY A 154 -13.76 0.01 -2.47
C GLY A 154 -12.66 0.36 -1.47
N ASP A 155 -13.00 0.68 -0.22
CA ASP A 155 -12.05 1.13 0.80
C ASP A 155 -11.60 0.01 1.76
N THR A 156 -12.27 -1.14 1.73
CA THR A 156 -11.88 -2.33 2.50
C THR A 156 -11.68 -3.52 1.58
N MET A 157 -10.57 -4.21 1.77
CA MET A 157 -10.20 -5.43 1.06
C MET A 157 -10.02 -6.57 2.07
N THR A 158 -10.84 -7.61 1.97
CA THR A 158 -10.63 -8.86 2.70
C THR A 158 -9.81 -9.79 1.83
N VAL A 159 -8.68 -10.22 2.35
CA VAL A 159 -7.73 -11.14 1.73
C VAL A 159 -7.79 -12.46 2.48
N GLU A 160 -8.09 -13.53 1.79
CA GLU A 160 -8.27 -14.85 2.38
C GLU A 160 -7.41 -15.88 1.66
N ILE A 161 -6.90 -16.85 2.38
CA ILE A 161 -6.05 -17.90 1.81
C ILE A 161 -6.29 -19.24 2.46
N ASP A 162 -6.49 -20.26 1.61
CA ASP A 162 -6.48 -21.67 2.02
C ASP A 162 -5.04 -22.13 2.21
N TYR A 163 -4.70 -22.51 3.45
CA TYR A 163 -3.40 -23.09 3.77
C TYR A 163 -3.46 -24.62 4.03
N ALA A 164 -4.45 -25.30 3.42
CA ALA A 164 -4.74 -26.73 3.43
C ALA A 164 -5.44 -27.25 4.70
N THR A 165 -5.10 -26.76 5.87
CA THR A 165 -5.73 -27.21 7.13
C THR A 165 -6.79 -26.24 7.64
N GLY A 166 -6.92 -25.08 7.02
CA GLY A 166 -7.87 -24.02 7.35
C GLY A 166 -7.66 -22.79 6.47
N TRP A 167 -8.20 -21.68 6.95
CA TRP A 167 -8.19 -20.42 6.25
C TRP A 167 -7.64 -19.31 7.12
N TRP A 168 -6.70 -18.52 6.57
CA TRP A 168 -6.30 -17.23 7.10
C TRP A 168 -7.11 -16.11 6.46
N LYS A 169 -7.41 -15.09 7.24
CA LYS A 169 -8.08 -13.86 6.82
C LYS A 169 -7.27 -12.65 7.27
N PHE A 170 -7.10 -11.70 6.37
CA PHE A 170 -6.48 -10.41 6.59
C PHE A 170 -7.42 -9.33 6.07
N VAL A 171 -7.80 -8.37 6.90
CA VAL A 171 -8.64 -7.24 6.50
C VAL A 171 -7.77 -6.02 6.32
N TYR A 172 -7.76 -5.49 5.12
CA TYR A 172 -7.00 -4.31 4.74
C TYR A 172 -7.92 -3.12 4.53
N GLN A 173 -7.46 -1.94 4.91
CA GLN A 173 -8.06 -0.65 4.56
C GLN A 173 -7.17 0.05 3.55
N LYS A 174 -7.81 0.63 2.53
CA LYS A 174 -7.13 1.49 1.60
C LYS A 174 -6.58 2.66 2.38
N THR A 175 -5.27 2.81 2.39
CA THR A 175 -4.73 4.09 2.83
C THR A 175 -5.13 5.05 1.73
N SER A 176 -6.16 5.84 2.00
CA SER A 176 -6.21 7.09 1.32
C SER A 176 -4.85 7.72 1.59
N LEU A 177 -3.95 7.72 0.60
CA LEU A 177 -3.33 8.97 0.32
C LEU A 177 -4.51 9.86 -0.07
N SER A 178 -5.29 10.30 0.90
CA SER A 178 -5.70 11.64 0.96
C SER A 178 -4.40 12.44 0.96
N ILE A 179 -3.79 12.57 -0.20
CA ILE A 179 -3.48 13.91 -0.62
C ILE A 179 -4.87 14.54 -0.53
N ALA A 180 -5.22 15.05 0.65
CA ALA A 180 -6.17 16.13 0.76
C ALA A 180 -5.72 17.02 -0.38
N ALA A 181 -6.56 17.15 -1.41
CA ALA A 181 -6.21 18.01 -2.54
C ALA A 181 -5.68 19.25 -1.86
N PRO A 182 -4.40 19.64 -2.08
CA PRO A 182 -3.81 20.72 -1.31
C PRO A 182 -4.86 21.80 -1.33
N PRO A 183 -5.32 22.33 -0.17
CA PRO A 183 -6.41 23.29 -0.17
C PRO A 183 -6.06 24.23 -1.30
N ALA A 184 -7.02 24.50 -2.19
CA ALA A 184 -6.77 25.16 -3.47
C ALA A 184 -5.97 26.47 -3.34
N ASN A 185 -5.78 26.92 -2.11
CA ASN A 185 -4.95 28.08 -1.73
C ASN A 185 -4.34 27.81 -0.35
N TYR A 186 -3.01 27.84 -0.26
CA TYR A 186 -2.27 28.04 0.98
C TYR A 186 -1.88 29.50 1.03
N ASP A 187 -2.28 30.22 2.05
CA ASP A 187 -1.70 31.52 2.37
C ASP A 187 -0.32 31.27 2.99
N VAL A 188 0.72 31.53 2.21
CA VAL A 188 2.10 31.47 2.71
C VAL A 188 2.56 32.89 2.94
N THR A 189 2.76 33.25 4.20
CA THR A 189 3.30 34.57 4.59
C THR A 189 4.82 34.44 4.70
N PHE A 190 5.53 35.21 3.91
CA PHE A 190 6.98 35.34 4.01
C PHE A 190 7.31 36.64 4.76
N ASN A 191 7.90 36.52 5.93
CA ASN A 191 8.45 37.68 6.65
C ASN A 191 9.92 37.82 6.25
N VAL A 192 10.23 38.82 5.44
CA VAL A 192 11.58 39.11 5.01
C VAL A 192 12.07 40.37 5.73
N SER A 193 13.10 40.24 6.60
CA SER A 193 13.79 41.41 7.16
C SER A 193 14.79 41.94 6.17
N THR A 194 14.68 43.20 5.81
CA THR A 194 15.61 43.93 4.94
C THR A 194 16.67 44.71 5.73
N ASP A 195 16.69 44.62 7.06
CA ASP A 195 17.58 45.37 7.96
C ASP A 195 19.07 45.19 7.68
N LEU A 196 19.45 44.09 7.05
CA LEU A 196 20.84 43.79 6.70
C LEU A 196 21.18 44.04 5.21
N ILE A 197 20.23 44.51 4.42
CA ILE A 197 20.49 44.85 3.02
C ILE A 197 21.08 46.28 2.99
N THR A 198 22.39 46.38 3.06
CA THR A 198 23.13 47.66 2.88
C THR A 198 23.32 47.93 1.40
N GLY A 199 22.42 48.64 0.78
CA GLY A 199 22.49 49.00 -0.63
C GLY A 199 21.12 49.38 -1.19
N ASN A 200 21.07 49.95 -2.36
CA ASN A 200 19.80 50.30 -2.99
C ASN A 200 19.02 49.03 -3.32
N VAL A 201 17.88 48.81 -2.67
CA VAL A 201 16.87 47.94 -3.19
C VAL A 201 16.47 48.45 -4.57
N SER A 202 16.37 47.57 -5.57
CA SER A 202 15.96 47.96 -6.91
C SER A 202 14.65 48.74 -6.85
N SER A 203 14.54 49.76 -7.71
CA SER A 203 13.28 50.50 -7.87
C SER A 203 12.12 49.59 -8.34
N ASP A 204 12.46 48.39 -8.80
CA ASP A 204 11.48 47.39 -9.26
C ASP A 204 10.95 46.52 -8.13
N GLY A 205 11.46 46.70 -6.88
CA GLY A 205 10.99 45.98 -5.69
C GLY A 205 11.74 44.68 -5.36
N ILE A 206 11.18 43.92 -4.44
CA ILE A 206 11.65 42.61 -4.02
C ILE A 206 10.70 41.54 -4.59
N TYR A 207 11.24 40.49 -5.12
CA TYR A 207 10.46 39.42 -5.78
C TYR A 207 10.75 38.04 -5.16
N ILE A 208 9.71 37.22 -5.10
CA ILE A 208 9.85 35.79 -4.79
C ILE A 208 9.99 35.02 -6.11
N GLY A 209 11.04 34.22 -6.23
CA GLY A 209 11.26 33.31 -7.36
C GLY A 209 11.33 31.86 -6.90
N GLY A 210 11.12 30.94 -7.82
CA GLY A 210 11.24 29.48 -7.58
C GLY A 210 10.21 28.67 -8.32
N GLY A 211 10.36 27.34 -8.26
CA GLY A 211 9.49 26.42 -8.98
C GLY A 211 8.00 26.46 -8.59
N PHE A 212 7.69 26.93 -7.40
CA PHE A 212 6.30 27.05 -6.89
C PHE A 212 5.56 28.29 -7.41
N VAL A 213 6.26 29.29 -7.93
CA VAL A 213 5.68 30.52 -8.52
C VAL A 213 5.91 30.64 -10.02
N GLY A 214 6.41 29.59 -10.66
CA GLY A 214 6.55 29.54 -12.11
C GLY A 214 7.78 30.25 -12.67
N GLY A 215 8.70 30.74 -11.84
CA GLY A 215 9.94 31.32 -12.32
C GLY A 215 10.52 32.44 -11.45
N HIS A 216 11.53 33.07 -11.99
CA HIS A 216 12.19 34.24 -11.43
C HIS A 216 11.28 35.46 -11.65
N ASP A 217 11.16 36.31 -10.63
CA ASP A 217 10.36 37.54 -10.67
C ASP A 217 8.85 37.35 -10.88
N ALA A 218 8.31 36.16 -10.51
CA ALA A 218 6.91 35.86 -10.76
C ALA A 218 5.93 36.59 -9.83
N LEU A 219 6.34 36.94 -8.61
CA LEU A 219 5.53 37.64 -7.62
C LEU A 219 6.31 38.79 -6.99
N SER A 220 5.77 40.03 -7.02
CA SER A 220 6.29 41.13 -6.24
C SER A 220 5.83 41.04 -4.77
N LEU A 221 6.71 41.37 -3.83
CA LEU A 221 6.33 41.58 -2.44
C LEU A 221 5.73 42.99 -2.31
N ASP A 222 4.58 43.05 -1.63
CA ASP A 222 3.97 44.34 -1.28
C ASP A 222 4.73 44.93 -0.09
N ASP A 223 5.23 46.14 -0.23
CA ASP A 223 5.92 46.92 0.81
C ASP A 223 4.92 47.90 1.43
N SER A 224 3.74 47.42 1.76
CA SER A 224 2.71 48.22 2.42
C SER A 224 2.84 48.12 3.95
N ASP A 225 3.74 48.93 4.55
CA ASP A 225 3.70 49.30 5.97
C ASP A 225 3.05 50.67 6.16
#